data_a6957193ad206a2b567b35be57f29a11
#
_entry.id   a6957193ad206a2b567b35be57f29a11
#
_cell.length_a   1.000
_cell.length_b   1.000
_cell.length_c   1.000
_cell.angle_alpha   90.00
_cell.angle_beta   90.00
_cell.angle_gamma   90.00
#
_symmetry.space_group_name_H-M   'P 1'
#
loop_
_entity.id
_entity.type
_entity.pdbx_description
1 polymer ?
#
loop_
_entity_poly.entity_id
_entity_poly.type
_entity_poly.pdbx_seq_one_letter_code
_entity_poly.pdbx_strand_id
1 'polypeptide(L)'
;MKNILTMFTTTIGSAAVIAAISALFFSSKKRSELHRKNKTAHSFLLAVVFGILSIYASVSAVEVDGLLCNCRNLPPLYAGMVGGPIAGIGAALIGGIYRYFVGGPARFSCSIACLVAGILGAAIHLFIKKEKRYNVLTGAVASVIVELIHFGLACAFGLYEGAKAVFWPSTLAGFLGMMFCLYIYTKFDQTGHDVM
;
A
#
# COMPACT_ATOMS: atom_id res chain seq x y z
N MET A 1 8.84 -21.74 -16.22
CA MET A 1 7.57 -21.49 -15.49
C MET A 1 7.90 -21.35 -14.01
N LYS A 2 8.10 -20.13 -13.49
CA LYS A 2 8.10 -19.92 -12.04
C LYS A 2 6.68 -20.23 -11.58
N ASN A 3 6.54 -21.13 -10.63
CA ASN A 3 5.25 -21.65 -10.22
C ASN A 3 4.32 -20.52 -9.77
N ILE A 4 3.09 -20.50 -10.27
CA ILE A 4 2.00 -19.63 -9.80
C ILE A 4 1.96 -19.60 -8.27
N LEU A 5 2.21 -20.73 -7.62
CA LEU A 5 2.32 -20.85 -6.17
C LEU A 5 3.39 -19.90 -5.58
N THR A 6 4.57 -19.79 -6.21
CA THR A 6 5.64 -18.87 -5.75
C THR A 6 5.19 -17.40 -5.84
N MET A 7 4.46 -17.03 -6.89
CA MET A 7 3.91 -15.68 -7.00
C MET A 7 2.96 -15.36 -5.85
N PHE A 8 2.00 -16.22 -5.59
CA PHE A 8 1.04 -16.04 -4.50
C PHE A 8 1.71 -16.02 -3.14
N THR A 9 2.58 -16.99 -2.84
CA THR A 9 3.24 -17.10 -1.52
C THR A 9 4.14 -15.90 -1.25
N THR A 10 4.93 -15.45 -2.22
CA THR A 10 5.83 -14.30 -2.05
C THR A 10 5.04 -12.99 -1.91
N THR A 11 4.01 -12.79 -2.73
CA THR A 11 3.22 -11.55 -2.69
C THR A 11 2.38 -11.44 -1.42
N ILE A 12 1.74 -12.53 -0.99
CA ILE A 12 1.00 -12.60 0.28
C ILE A 12 1.97 -12.48 1.47
N GLY A 13 3.13 -13.12 1.40
CA GLY A 13 4.18 -13.00 2.42
C GLY A 13 4.64 -11.54 2.59
N SER A 14 4.86 -10.83 1.49
CA SER A 14 5.21 -9.40 1.53
C SER A 14 4.09 -8.56 2.15
N ALA A 15 2.83 -8.83 1.83
CA ALA A 15 1.68 -8.15 2.43
C ALA A 15 1.59 -8.43 3.94
N ALA A 16 1.87 -9.66 4.37
CA ALA A 16 1.90 -10.03 5.79
C ALA A 16 3.01 -9.31 6.56
N VAL A 17 4.21 -9.17 5.97
CA VAL A 17 5.31 -8.39 6.57
C VAL A 17 4.92 -6.92 6.71
N ILE A 18 4.32 -6.32 5.68
CA ILE A 18 3.81 -4.94 5.72
C ILE A 18 2.80 -4.78 6.86
N ALA A 19 1.86 -5.71 6.99
CA ALA A 19 0.86 -5.70 8.04
C ALA A 19 1.48 -5.86 9.44
N ALA A 20 2.46 -6.75 9.61
CA ALA A 20 3.17 -6.95 10.87
C ALA A 20 3.95 -5.69 11.30
N ILE A 21 4.67 -5.05 10.37
CA ILE A 21 5.38 -3.80 10.65
C ILE A 21 4.39 -2.67 10.96
N SER A 22 3.26 -2.62 10.25
CA SER A 22 2.17 -1.67 10.55
C SER A 22 1.64 -1.88 11.97
N ALA A 23 1.43 -3.13 12.40
CA ALA A 23 0.99 -3.46 13.75
C ALA A 23 1.99 -2.96 14.81
N LEU A 24 3.27 -3.27 14.65
CA LEU A 24 4.33 -2.81 15.55
C LEU A 24 4.41 -1.28 15.60
N PHE A 25 4.30 -0.63 14.45
CA PHE A 25 4.30 0.82 14.36
C PHE A 25 3.12 1.44 15.12
N PHE A 26 1.90 0.93 14.90
CA PHE A 26 0.70 1.48 15.54
C PHE A 26 0.57 1.11 17.01
N SER A 27 1.20 0.04 17.50
CA SER A 27 1.27 -0.30 18.93
C SER A 27 2.22 0.59 19.73
N SER A 28 3.11 1.36 19.09
CA SER A 28 4.13 2.16 19.74
C SER A 28 3.55 3.39 20.47
N LYS A 29 3.77 3.49 21.78
CA LYS A 29 3.39 4.66 22.60
C LYS A 29 4.01 5.96 22.08
N LYS A 30 5.27 5.92 21.63
CA LYS A 30 5.97 7.09 21.06
C LYS A 30 5.25 7.66 19.84
N ARG A 31 4.71 6.80 18.98
CA ARG A 31 3.91 7.22 17.83
C ARG A 31 2.64 7.93 18.27
N SER A 32 1.92 7.40 19.27
CA SER A 32 0.70 8.00 19.80
C SER A 32 0.97 9.40 20.40
N GLU A 33 2.06 9.54 21.13
CA GLU A 33 2.49 10.85 21.67
C GLU A 33 2.84 11.84 20.55
N LEU A 34 3.55 11.40 19.51
CA LEU A 34 3.89 12.24 18.35
C LEU A 34 2.62 12.69 17.62
N HIS A 35 1.66 11.82 17.41
CA HIS A 35 0.38 12.15 16.79
C HIS A 35 -0.37 13.23 17.60
N ARG A 36 -0.36 13.14 18.95
CA ARG A 36 -0.98 14.12 19.83
C ARG A 36 -0.25 15.48 19.82
N LYS A 37 1.10 15.46 19.79
CA LYS A 37 1.92 16.68 19.83
C LYS A 37 2.01 17.40 18.49
N ASN A 38 2.21 16.65 17.41
CA ASN A 38 2.44 17.21 16.07
C ASN A 38 1.91 16.28 14.98
N LYS A 39 0.71 16.56 14.48
CA LYS A 39 0.05 15.76 13.42
C LYS A 39 0.86 15.75 12.12
N THR A 40 1.48 16.85 11.75
CA THR A 40 2.28 16.97 10.52
C THR A 40 3.54 16.10 10.60
N ALA A 41 4.26 16.15 11.70
CA ALA A 41 5.44 15.29 11.91
C ALA A 41 5.06 13.81 11.92
N HIS A 42 3.90 13.45 12.50
CA HIS A 42 3.38 12.10 12.45
C HIS A 42 3.05 11.64 11.02
N SER A 43 2.40 12.50 10.21
CA SER A 43 2.10 12.17 8.81
C SER A 43 3.38 12.03 7.97
N PHE A 44 4.39 12.85 8.24
CA PHE A 44 5.71 12.72 7.59
C PHE A 44 6.42 11.42 7.98
N LEU A 45 6.38 11.04 9.24
CA LEU A 45 6.92 9.76 9.71
C LEU A 45 6.22 8.58 9.02
N LEU A 46 4.89 8.64 8.87
CA LEU A 46 4.13 7.64 8.10
C LEU A 46 4.59 7.60 6.64
N ALA A 47 4.80 8.76 6.00
CA ALA A 47 5.30 8.82 4.62
C ALA A 47 6.63 8.07 4.46
N VAL A 48 7.56 8.27 5.38
CA VAL A 48 8.87 7.60 5.35
C VAL A 48 8.74 6.10 5.59
N VAL A 49 8.05 5.70 6.66
CA VAL A 49 7.90 4.27 7.02
C VAL A 49 7.21 3.49 5.91
N PHE A 50 6.08 3.98 5.41
CA PHE A 50 5.32 3.29 4.36
C PHE A 50 5.95 3.45 2.97
N GLY A 51 6.73 4.50 2.74
CA GLY A 51 7.58 4.61 1.56
C GLY A 51 8.67 3.53 1.52
N ILE A 52 9.35 3.29 2.65
CA ILE A 52 10.32 2.19 2.78
C ILE A 52 9.64 0.83 2.60
N LEU A 53 8.44 0.63 3.14
CA LEU A 53 7.67 -0.61 2.93
C LEU A 53 7.26 -0.81 1.46
N SER A 54 6.99 0.27 0.72
CA SER A 54 6.74 0.21 -0.73
C SER A 54 8.01 -0.19 -1.51
N ILE A 55 9.18 0.29 -1.08
CA ILE A 55 10.49 -0.16 -1.60
C ILE A 55 10.69 -1.65 -1.30
N TYR A 56 10.47 -2.08 -0.07
CA TYR A 56 10.56 -3.48 0.33
C TYR A 56 9.69 -4.38 -0.56
N ALA A 57 8.43 -4.01 -0.77
CA ALA A 57 7.51 -4.76 -1.64
C ALA A 57 8.01 -4.82 -3.11
N SER A 58 8.75 -3.80 -3.56
CA SER A 58 9.36 -3.80 -4.90
C SER A 58 10.59 -4.71 -4.99
N VAL A 59 11.40 -4.77 -3.92
CA VAL A 59 12.60 -5.63 -3.84
C VAL A 59 12.21 -7.11 -3.70
N SER A 60 11.17 -7.40 -2.92
CA SER A 60 10.66 -8.76 -2.72
C SER A 60 9.77 -9.28 -3.86
N ALA A 61 9.64 -8.52 -4.94
CA ALA A 61 8.81 -8.88 -6.09
C ALA A 61 9.30 -10.13 -6.82
N VAL A 62 8.36 -10.88 -7.38
CA VAL A 62 8.65 -11.98 -8.29
C VAL A 62 8.51 -11.49 -9.73
N GLU A 63 9.55 -11.67 -10.53
CA GLU A 63 9.49 -11.33 -11.95
C GLU A 63 8.78 -12.43 -12.75
N VAL A 64 7.77 -12.02 -13.52
CA VAL A 64 7.00 -12.88 -14.41
C VAL A 64 6.78 -12.16 -15.73
N ASP A 65 7.24 -12.77 -16.82
CA ASP A 65 7.14 -12.21 -18.17
C ASP A 65 7.62 -10.74 -18.27
N GLY A 66 8.72 -10.42 -17.57
CA GLY A 66 9.31 -9.08 -17.53
C GLY A 66 8.59 -8.09 -16.62
N LEU A 67 7.54 -8.52 -15.92
CA LEU A 67 6.78 -7.72 -14.95
C LEU A 67 7.03 -8.18 -13.52
N LEU A 68 6.96 -7.25 -12.59
CA LEU A 68 7.15 -7.53 -11.16
C LEU A 68 5.79 -7.72 -10.46
N CYS A 69 5.52 -8.95 -10.03
CA CYS A 69 4.38 -9.28 -9.19
C CYS A 69 4.67 -8.91 -7.73
N ASN A 70 3.90 -7.98 -7.16
CA ASN A 70 4.07 -7.51 -5.79
C ASN A 70 2.84 -6.76 -5.26
N CYS A 71 2.86 -6.37 -3.98
CA CYS A 71 1.83 -5.56 -3.32
C CYS A 71 2.29 -4.12 -2.99
N ARG A 72 3.15 -3.53 -3.82
CA ARG A 72 3.77 -2.21 -3.61
C ARG A 72 2.78 -1.06 -3.45
N ASN A 73 1.60 -1.14 -4.07
CA ASN A 73 0.57 -0.10 -4.00
C ASN A 73 -0.14 -0.06 -2.64
N LEU A 74 -0.06 -1.16 -1.86
CA LEU A 74 -0.68 -1.28 -0.54
C LEU A 74 -0.14 -0.24 0.48
N PRO A 75 1.18 -0.08 0.69
CA PRO A 75 1.68 0.86 1.69
C PRO A 75 1.28 2.31 1.45
N PRO A 76 1.41 2.91 0.23
CA PRO A 76 0.99 4.29 0.01
C PRO A 76 -0.52 4.50 0.14
N LEU A 77 -1.34 3.56 -0.33
CA LEU A 77 -2.79 3.61 -0.18
C LEU A 77 -3.17 3.64 1.30
N TYR A 78 -2.63 2.71 2.08
CA TYR A 78 -2.88 2.61 3.51
C TYR A 78 -2.38 3.86 4.28
N ALA A 79 -1.16 4.33 4.00
CA ALA A 79 -0.60 5.54 4.60
C ALA A 79 -1.49 6.76 4.32
N GLY A 80 -2.01 6.88 3.10
CA GLY A 80 -2.94 7.94 2.70
C GLY A 80 -4.25 7.89 3.48
N MET A 81 -4.86 6.71 3.61
CA MET A 81 -6.10 6.52 4.36
C MET A 81 -5.96 6.88 5.83
N VAL A 82 -4.85 6.49 6.47
CA VAL A 82 -4.64 6.65 7.91
C VAL A 82 -4.01 8.00 8.26
N GLY A 83 -2.99 8.41 7.51
CA GLY A 83 -2.17 9.60 7.80
C GLY A 83 -2.49 10.83 6.95
N GLY A 84 -3.41 10.70 5.96
CA GLY A 84 -3.82 11.79 5.08
C GLY A 84 -2.84 12.08 3.93
N PRO A 85 -3.01 13.24 3.25
CA PRO A 85 -2.31 13.53 2.00
C PRO A 85 -0.78 13.48 2.11
N ILE A 86 -0.21 14.05 3.16
CA ILE A 86 1.26 14.07 3.34
C ILE A 86 1.79 12.64 3.44
N ALA A 87 1.11 11.77 4.19
CA ALA A 87 1.52 10.39 4.38
C ALA A 87 1.38 9.57 3.09
N GLY A 88 0.22 9.65 2.44
CA GLY A 88 -0.06 8.86 1.23
C GLY A 88 0.79 9.28 0.04
N ILE A 89 0.79 10.57 -0.29
CA ILE A 89 1.55 11.11 -1.43
C ILE A 89 3.06 10.98 -1.17
N GLY A 90 3.52 11.25 0.06
CA GLY A 90 4.92 11.09 0.42
C GLY A 90 5.41 9.65 0.29
N ALA A 91 4.66 8.68 0.81
CA ALA A 91 4.98 7.26 0.64
C ALA A 91 4.96 6.83 -0.83
N ALA A 92 4.00 7.33 -1.61
CA ALA A 92 3.88 7.05 -3.04
C ALA A 92 5.06 7.62 -3.84
N LEU A 93 5.52 8.82 -3.52
CA LEU A 93 6.70 9.42 -4.14
C LEU A 93 7.96 8.58 -3.85
N ILE A 94 8.20 8.19 -2.59
CA ILE A 94 9.35 7.38 -2.22
C ILE A 94 9.33 6.03 -2.96
N GLY A 95 8.22 5.30 -2.90
CA GLY A 95 8.08 4.01 -3.57
C GLY A 95 8.06 4.10 -5.10
N GLY A 96 7.38 5.11 -5.66
CA GLY A 96 7.26 5.33 -7.10
C GLY A 96 8.58 5.76 -7.74
N ILE A 97 9.34 6.66 -7.10
CA ILE A 97 10.66 7.09 -7.57
C ILE A 97 11.62 5.89 -7.55
N TYR A 98 11.66 5.14 -6.46
CA TYR A 98 12.47 3.91 -6.40
C TYR A 98 12.11 2.96 -7.53
N ARG A 99 10.81 2.72 -7.76
CA ARG A 99 10.36 1.81 -8.82
C ARG A 99 10.75 2.28 -10.23
N TYR A 100 10.74 3.57 -10.45
CA TYR A 100 11.18 4.15 -11.72
C TYR A 100 12.66 3.82 -12.00
N PHE A 101 13.53 3.95 -10.99
CA PHE A 101 14.96 3.68 -11.12
C PHE A 101 15.31 2.18 -11.20
N VAL A 102 14.49 1.30 -10.64
CA VAL A 102 14.64 -0.16 -10.82
C VAL A 102 14.56 -0.55 -12.30
N GLY A 103 13.83 0.22 -13.11
CA GLY A 103 13.75 0.01 -14.56
C GLY A 103 12.74 -1.08 -14.96
N GLY A 104 12.97 -1.65 -16.13
CA GLY A 104 12.09 -2.65 -16.75
C GLY A 104 10.92 -2.03 -17.53
N PRO A 105 10.18 -2.86 -18.31
CA PRO A 105 9.12 -2.37 -19.21
C PRO A 105 7.98 -1.67 -18.49
N ALA A 106 7.64 -2.12 -17.28
CA ALA A 106 6.53 -1.57 -16.48
C ALA A 106 6.94 -0.42 -15.56
N ARG A 107 8.15 0.18 -15.70
CA ARG A 107 8.61 1.23 -14.78
C ARG A 107 7.64 2.41 -14.70
N PHE A 108 7.12 2.89 -15.82
CA PHE A 108 6.18 4.02 -15.87
C PHE A 108 4.80 3.66 -15.31
N SER A 109 4.18 2.60 -15.81
CA SER A 109 2.85 2.18 -15.35
C SER A 109 2.83 1.89 -13.85
N CYS A 110 3.86 1.23 -13.35
CA CYS A 110 4.01 0.92 -11.94
C CYS A 110 4.24 2.16 -11.06
N SER A 111 5.07 3.11 -11.50
CA SER A 111 5.33 4.34 -10.73
C SER A 111 4.09 5.23 -10.67
N ILE A 112 3.36 5.35 -11.78
CA ILE A 112 2.10 6.08 -11.84
C ILE A 112 1.05 5.41 -10.95
N ALA A 113 0.92 4.08 -11.00
CA ALA A 113 -0.03 3.34 -10.14
C ALA A 113 0.27 3.55 -8.65
N CYS A 114 1.54 3.61 -8.27
CA CYS A 114 1.94 3.90 -6.90
C CYS A 114 1.49 5.31 -6.46
N LEU A 115 1.65 6.33 -7.33
CA LEU A 115 1.15 7.70 -7.08
C LEU A 115 -0.37 7.73 -6.96
N VAL A 116 -1.08 7.05 -7.86
CA VAL A 116 -2.54 6.92 -7.82
C VAL A 116 -2.99 6.29 -6.50
N ALA A 117 -2.30 5.27 -6.01
CA ALA A 117 -2.61 4.63 -4.74
C ALA A 117 -2.51 5.63 -3.56
N GLY A 118 -1.43 6.40 -3.49
CA GLY A 118 -1.26 7.42 -2.45
C GLY A 118 -2.29 8.55 -2.53
N ILE A 119 -2.62 9.00 -3.74
CA ILE A 119 -3.65 10.04 -3.98
C ILE A 119 -5.04 9.51 -3.61
N LEU A 120 -5.39 8.28 -4.00
CA LEU A 120 -6.68 7.68 -3.63
C LEU A 120 -6.80 7.52 -2.12
N GLY A 121 -5.75 7.06 -1.44
CA GLY A 121 -5.72 7.00 0.03
C GLY A 121 -5.93 8.37 0.67
N ALA A 122 -5.27 9.41 0.14
CA ALA A 122 -5.43 10.78 0.59
C ALA A 122 -6.85 11.30 0.35
N ALA A 123 -7.45 11.01 -0.80
CA ALA A 123 -8.82 11.37 -1.12
C ALA A 123 -9.83 10.69 -0.18
N ILE A 124 -9.66 9.40 0.09
CA ILE A 124 -10.47 8.68 1.08
C ILE A 124 -10.34 9.35 2.46
N HIS A 125 -9.13 9.78 2.85
CA HIS A 125 -8.91 10.49 4.11
C HIS A 125 -9.67 11.79 4.19
N LEU A 126 -9.72 12.57 3.12
CA LEU A 126 -10.34 13.90 3.10
C LEU A 126 -11.87 13.84 2.95
N PHE A 127 -12.38 12.97 2.09
CA PHE A 127 -13.77 12.99 1.67
C PHE A 127 -14.67 11.97 2.37
N ILE A 128 -14.10 10.91 2.96
CA ILE A 128 -14.87 9.89 3.67
C ILE A 128 -14.86 10.16 5.18
N LYS A 129 -16.04 10.11 5.81
CA LYS A 129 -16.19 10.25 7.26
C LYS A 129 -15.33 9.24 8.02
N LYS A 130 -14.78 9.62 9.20
CA LYS A 130 -13.85 8.82 9.98
C LYS A 130 -14.33 7.39 10.22
N GLU A 131 -15.60 7.20 10.57
CA GLU A 131 -16.20 5.88 10.88
C GLU A 131 -16.19 4.92 9.67
N LYS A 132 -16.38 5.47 8.45
CA LYS A 132 -16.38 4.68 7.21
C LYS A 132 -14.99 4.54 6.59
N ARG A 133 -14.08 5.50 6.85
CA ARG A 133 -12.72 5.54 6.31
C ARG A 133 -11.89 4.32 6.74
N TYR A 134 -12.02 3.94 7.98
CA TYR A 134 -11.28 2.81 8.56
C TYR A 134 -12.04 1.49 8.49
N ASN A 135 -13.19 1.48 7.80
CA ASN A 135 -13.89 0.24 7.53
C ASN A 135 -13.03 -0.65 6.62
N VAL A 136 -12.85 -1.88 7.03
CA VAL A 136 -12.08 -2.90 6.31
C VAL A 136 -12.57 -3.05 4.86
N LEU A 137 -13.88 -3.00 4.65
CA LEU A 137 -14.48 -3.07 3.30
C LEU A 137 -14.09 -1.87 2.43
N THR A 138 -14.06 -0.65 2.99
CA THR A 138 -13.65 0.55 2.25
C THR A 138 -12.20 0.41 1.74
N GLY A 139 -11.31 -0.06 2.59
CA GLY A 139 -9.91 -0.29 2.20
C GLY A 139 -9.75 -1.42 1.19
N ALA A 140 -10.47 -2.51 1.38
CA ALA A 140 -10.47 -3.65 0.46
C ALA A 140 -10.94 -3.24 -0.95
N VAL A 141 -12.04 -2.50 -1.05
CA VAL A 141 -12.55 -1.96 -2.32
C VAL A 141 -11.54 -0.99 -2.93
N ALA A 142 -10.97 -0.09 -2.13
CA ALA A 142 -9.96 0.86 -2.62
C ALA A 142 -8.72 0.15 -3.18
N SER A 143 -8.25 -0.93 -2.54
CA SER A 143 -7.10 -1.69 -3.05
C SER A 143 -7.40 -2.37 -4.39
N VAL A 144 -8.60 -2.91 -4.58
CA VAL A 144 -9.04 -3.48 -5.86
C VAL A 144 -9.11 -2.41 -6.95
N ILE A 145 -9.64 -1.23 -6.64
CA ILE A 145 -9.70 -0.10 -7.59
C ILE A 145 -8.29 0.30 -8.04
N VAL A 146 -7.33 0.39 -7.11
CA VAL A 146 -5.94 0.71 -7.44
C VAL A 146 -5.34 -0.35 -8.37
N GLU A 147 -5.57 -1.63 -8.12
CA GLU A 147 -5.02 -2.70 -8.97
C GLU A 147 -5.70 -2.74 -10.35
N LEU A 148 -6.99 -2.41 -10.45
CA LEU A 148 -7.67 -2.25 -11.74
C LEU A 148 -7.09 -1.08 -12.55
N ILE A 149 -6.83 0.05 -11.90
CA ILE A 149 -6.19 1.20 -12.54
C ILE A 149 -4.76 0.84 -12.98
N HIS A 150 -4.00 0.14 -12.12
CA HIS A 150 -2.66 -0.34 -12.44
C HIS A 150 -2.67 -1.28 -13.65
N PHE A 151 -3.60 -2.22 -13.70
CA PHE A 151 -3.79 -3.11 -14.85
C PHE A 151 -4.11 -2.32 -16.13
N GLY A 152 -5.05 -1.37 -16.06
CA GLY A 152 -5.39 -0.49 -17.19
C GLY A 152 -4.20 0.32 -17.68
N LEU A 153 -3.38 0.88 -16.76
CA LEU A 153 -2.14 1.56 -17.12
C LEU A 153 -1.14 0.62 -17.81
N ALA A 154 -0.95 -0.59 -17.30
CA ALA A 154 -0.06 -1.58 -17.92
C ALA A 154 -0.53 -1.94 -19.32
N CYS A 155 -1.82 -2.12 -19.54
CA CYS A 155 -2.41 -2.35 -20.87
C CYS A 155 -2.18 -1.16 -21.81
N ALA A 156 -2.34 0.07 -21.35
CA ALA A 156 -2.10 1.29 -22.12
C ALA A 156 -0.63 1.42 -22.58
N PHE A 157 0.31 0.86 -21.81
CA PHE A 157 1.73 0.76 -22.17
C PHE A 157 2.06 -0.51 -22.97
N GLY A 158 1.08 -1.25 -23.47
CA GLY A 158 1.29 -2.45 -24.31
C GLY A 158 1.75 -3.70 -23.55
N LEU A 159 1.55 -3.76 -22.23
CA LEU A 159 2.04 -4.84 -21.37
C LEU A 159 0.94 -5.85 -20.97
N TYR A 160 -0.07 -6.03 -21.81
CA TYR A 160 -1.28 -6.80 -21.50
C TYR A 160 -1.00 -8.23 -21.00
N GLU A 161 -0.17 -9.00 -21.72
CA GLU A 161 0.07 -10.43 -21.39
C GLU A 161 0.76 -10.59 -20.03
N GLY A 162 1.80 -9.83 -19.78
CA GLY A 162 2.46 -9.84 -18.47
C GLY A 162 1.57 -9.28 -17.35
N ALA A 163 0.80 -8.20 -17.63
CA ALA A 163 -0.13 -7.63 -16.68
C ALA A 163 -1.21 -8.62 -16.24
N LYS A 164 -1.77 -9.38 -17.18
CA LYS A 164 -2.74 -10.45 -16.92
C LYS A 164 -2.19 -11.54 -15.99
N ALA A 165 -0.91 -11.91 -16.18
CA ALA A 165 -0.27 -12.93 -15.35
C ALA A 165 -0.08 -12.48 -13.88
N VAL A 166 0.25 -11.20 -13.64
CA VAL A 166 0.51 -10.67 -12.29
C VAL A 166 -0.72 -10.09 -11.59
N PHE A 167 -1.81 -9.84 -12.32
CA PHE A 167 -3.00 -9.15 -11.82
C PHE A 167 -3.64 -9.85 -10.61
N TRP A 168 -3.95 -11.14 -10.74
CA TRP A 168 -4.65 -11.86 -9.68
C TRP A 168 -3.83 -11.99 -8.38
N PRO A 169 -2.54 -12.40 -8.42
CA PRO A 169 -1.73 -12.46 -7.21
C PRO A 169 -1.56 -11.11 -6.52
N SER A 170 -1.33 -10.04 -7.28
CA SER A 170 -1.19 -8.69 -6.72
C SER A 170 -2.48 -8.17 -6.12
N THR A 171 -3.61 -8.37 -6.82
CA THR A 171 -4.94 -7.96 -6.34
C THR A 171 -5.33 -8.69 -5.06
N LEU A 172 -5.14 -10.01 -5.00
CA LEU A 172 -5.45 -10.79 -3.81
C LEU A 172 -4.57 -10.38 -2.62
N ALA A 173 -3.28 -10.21 -2.83
CA ALA A 173 -2.37 -9.78 -1.77
C ALA A 173 -2.68 -8.36 -1.29
N GLY A 174 -2.99 -7.43 -2.20
CA GLY A 174 -3.42 -6.07 -1.87
C GLY A 174 -4.71 -6.05 -1.07
N PHE A 175 -5.70 -6.83 -1.50
CA PHE A 175 -7.00 -6.98 -0.83
C PHE A 175 -6.85 -7.52 0.60
N LEU A 176 -6.21 -8.68 0.76
CA LEU A 176 -6.00 -9.31 2.06
C LEU A 176 -5.10 -8.47 2.98
N GLY A 177 -4.03 -7.91 2.42
CA GLY A 177 -3.11 -7.03 3.15
C GLY A 177 -3.80 -5.78 3.67
N MET A 178 -4.65 -5.14 2.86
CA MET A 178 -5.42 -3.96 3.27
C MET A 178 -6.43 -4.29 4.36
N MET A 179 -7.17 -5.39 4.21
CA MET A 179 -8.10 -5.87 5.25
C MET A 179 -7.39 -6.04 6.58
N PHE A 180 -6.23 -6.70 6.57
CA PHE A 180 -5.48 -6.99 7.79
C PHE A 180 -4.86 -5.74 8.41
N CYS A 181 -4.28 -4.84 7.59
CA CYS A 181 -3.74 -3.57 8.06
C CYS A 181 -4.81 -2.69 8.73
N LEU A 182 -5.99 -2.56 8.14
CA LEU A 182 -7.08 -1.78 8.70
C LEU A 182 -7.70 -2.43 9.93
N TYR A 183 -7.85 -3.76 9.94
CA TYR A 183 -8.29 -4.49 11.13
C TYR A 183 -7.37 -4.22 12.33
N ILE A 184 -6.06 -4.32 12.12
CA ILE A 184 -5.06 -4.00 13.15
C ILE A 184 -5.18 -2.54 13.59
N TYR A 185 -5.23 -1.60 12.63
CA TYR A 185 -5.35 -0.18 12.95
C TYR A 185 -6.56 0.12 13.83
N THR A 186 -7.73 -0.41 13.49
CA THR A 186 -8.95 -0.19 14.26
C THR A 186 -8.87 -0.75 15.68
N LYS A 187 -8.20 -1.88 15.88
CA LYS A 187 -7.96 -2.44 17.22
C LYS A 187 -7.07 -1.53 18.07
N PHE A 188 -6.00 -0.98 17.50
CA PHE A 188 -5.10 -0.08 18.23
C PHE A 188 -5.68 1.33 18.43
N ASP A 189 -6.54 1.82 17.52
CA ASP A 189 -7.22 3.11 17.70
C ASP A 189 -8.28 3.03 18.81
N GLN A 190 -9.00 1.92 18.94
CA GLN A 190 -9.97 1.68 20.01
C GLN A 190 -9.31 1.57 21.39
N THR A 191 -8.21 0.80 21.51
CA THR A 191 -7.47 0.67 22.78
C THR A 191 -6.84 1.99 23.25
N GLY A 192 -6.56 2.93 22.36
CA GLY A 192 -6.08 4.26 22.71
C GLY A 192 -7.16 5.20 23.29
N HIS A 193 -8.43 4.90 23.05
CA HIS A 193 -9.57 5.65 23.62
C HIS A 193 -10.03 5.12 24.98
N ASP A 194 -9.79 3.84 25.28
CA ASP A 194 -10.22 3.20 26.55
C ASP A 194 -9.25 3.46 27.72
N VAL A 195 -8.14 4.14 27.49
CA VAL A 195 -7.10 4.42 28.51
C VAL A 195 -7.07 5.91 28.92
N MET A 196 -8.09 6.68 28.55
CA MET A 196 -8.34 8.04 29.04
C MET A 196 -9.65 8.11 29.82
#